data_e1fa0b9c0085c3dd244a7ab52a48abe5
#
_entry.id   e1fa0b9c0085c3dd244a7ab52a48abe5
#
_cell.length_a   1.000
_cell.length_b   1.000
_cell.length_c   1.000
_cell.angle_alpha   90.00
_cell.angle_beta   90.00
_cell.angle_gamma   90.00
#
_symmetry.space_group_name_H-M   'P 1'
#
loop_
_entity.id
_entity.type
_entity.pdbx_description
1 polymer ?
#
loop_
_entity_poly.entity_id
_entity_poly.type
_entity_poly.pdbx_seq_one_letter_code
_entity_poly.pdbx_strand_id
1 'polypeptide(L)'
;IMMKLRITALTLCLSLVLGMALPCALAEDDGAPKLKSAQCALLGDMGSGRILFNIDAYSRREPASLTKIMTLLLAVEAIEAGTASPDDMVTASAACKTGLEHDSSTAYIDRGETMSLRDLLYCAALASANEACNIIAEHISGSISAFVERMNARAAELGCSGTHFANTHGMPDDNHYTTARDIFLIACEGMRHRLFAQLVGCREYTTSATNDSPARVLESSNALITPDSPYSDKYVYPGAVGIKTGYTEKAGYCLVSAVQRDGVNVIAVVLGADGDAANKEFDSFADTVTLLDWCFENYSYRSIVERG
;
A
#
# COMPACT_ATOMS: atom_id res chain seq x y z
N ILE A 1 -25.98 62.77 -27.18
CA ILE A 1 -24.68 62.11 -27.32
C ILE A 1 -24.48 61.09 -26.16
N MET A 2 -24.85 61.42 -24.91
CA MET A 2 -24.70 60.52 -23.76
C MET A 2 -25.61 59.27 -23.79
N MET A 3 -26.78 59.33 -24.42
CA MET A 3 -27.71 58.21 -24.50
C MET A 3 -27.29 57.15 -25.53
N LYS A 4 -26.65 57.53 -26.63
CA LYS A 4 -26.11 56.58 -27.62
C LYS A 4 -24.89 55.78 -27.09
N LEU A 5 -24.09 56.34 -26.19
CA LEU A 5 -22.91 55.68 -25.60
C LEU A 5 -23.31 54.59 -24.60
N ARG A 6 -24.45 54.77 -23.90
CA ARG A 6 -24.96 53.76 -22.95
C ARG A 6 -25.54 52.52 -23.63
N ILE A 7 -26.16 52.68 -24.79
CA ILE A 7 -26.73 51.56 -25.55
C ILE A 7 -25.60 50.71 -26.18
N THR A 8 -24.52 51.33 -26.65
CA THR A 8 -23.38 50.64 -27.24
C THR A 8 -22.59 49.84 -26.15
N ALA A 9 -22.47 50.36 -24.93
CA ALA A 9 -21.81 49.67 -23.84
C ALA A 9 -22.63 48.47 -23.35
N LEU A 10 -23.97 48.58 -23.33
CA LEU A 10 -24.84 47.48 -22.90
C LEU A 10 -24.86 46.34 -23.92
N THR A 11 -24.82 46.65 -25.23
CA THR A 11 -24.75 45.63 -26.29
C THR A 11 -23.42 44.95 -26.34
N LEU A 12 -22.30 45.63 -26.00
CA LEU A 12 -20.98 45.03 -25.95
C LEU A 12 -20.81 44.11 -24.73
N CYS A 13 -21.39 44.47 -23.56
CA CYS A 13 -21.40 43.58 -22.38
C CYS A 13 -22.29 42.34 -22.59
N LEU A 14 -23.40 42.46 -23.31
CA LEU A 14 -24.28 41.32 -23.58
C LEU A 14 -23.66 40.34 -24.58
N SER A 15 -22.88 40.82 -25.55
CA SER A 15 -22.13 39.95 -26.48
C SER A 15 -20.93 39.26 -25.84
N LEU A 16 -20.30 39.84 -24.81
CA LEU A 16 -19.23 39.19 -24.07
C LEU A 16 -19.76 38.08 -23.13
N VAL A 17 -20.97 38.20 -22.61
CA VAL A 17 -21.59 37.18 -21.74
C VAL A 17 -22.15 36.00 -22.56
N LEU A 18 -22.59 36.22 -23.82
CA LEU A 18 -23.06 35.14 -24.67
C LEU A 18 -21.92 34.31 -25.33
N GLY A 19 -20.69 34.84 -25.33
CA GLY A 19 -19.52 34.17 -25.93
C GLY A 19 -18.79 33.21 -24.97
N MET A 20 -19.21 33.12 -23.69
CA MET A 20 -18.59 32.23 -22.69
C MET A 20 -19.40 30.97 -22.35
N ALA A 21 -20.40 30.63 -23.15
CA ALA A 21 -20.88 29.24 -23.16
C ALA A 21 -19.86 28.41 -23.93
N LEU A 22 -18.74 28.11 -23.27
CA LEU A 22 -17.86 26.98 -23.68
C LEU A 22 -18.80 25.78 -23.80
N PRO A 23 -18.84 25.07 -24.94
CA PRO A 23 -19.48 23.77 -24.95
C PRO A 23 -18.80 22.97 -23.88
N CYS A 24 -19.60 22.42 -22.96
CA CYS A 24 -19.13 21.34 -22.11
C CYS A 24 -18.67 20.27 -23.12
N ALA A 25 -17.37 20.19 -23.35
CA ALA A 25 -16.81 19.13 -24.14
C ALA A 25 -17.26 17.86 -23.39
N LEU A 26 -18.09 17.05 -24.06
CA LEU A 26 -18.26 15.66 -23.65
C LEU A 26 -16.84 15.17 -23.48
N ALA A 27 -16.49 14.72 -22.29
CA ALA A 27 -15.19 14.13 -22.03
C ALA A 27 -15.03 13.04 -23.08
N GLU A 28 -14.16 13.27 -24.09
CA GLU A 28 -13.68 12.19 -24.93
C GLU A 28 -13.19 11.11 -23.96
N ASP A 29 -13.46 9.86 -24.26
CA ASP A 29 -12.90 8.73 -23.55
C ASP A 29 -11.38 8.86 -23.73
N ASP A 30 -10.72 9.47 -22.75
CA ASP A 30 -9.30 9.84 -22.80
C ASP A 30 -8.38 8.61 -22.69
N GLY A 31 -8.96 7.41 -22.78
CA GLY A 31 -8.27 6.14 -22.62
C GLY A 31 -7.84 5.87 -21.18
N ALA A 32 -8.38 6.62 -20.21
CA ALA A 32 -8.11 6.38 -18.80
C ALA A 32 -8.71 5.04 -18.32
N PRO A 33 -8.02 4.31 -17.44
CA PRO A 33 -8.51 3.02 -16.96
C PRO A 33 -9.80 3.18 -16.15
N LYS A 34 -10.81 2.34 -16.46
CA LYS A 34 -12.09 2.32 -15.76
C LYS A 34 -12.03 1.25 -14.67
N LEU A 35 -11.92 1.68 -13.42
CA LEU A 35 -11.88 0.79 -12.27
C LEU A 35 -13.29 0.35 -11.89
N LYS A 36 -13.41 -0.87 -11.30
CA LYS A 36 -14.69 -1.46 -10.91
C LYS A 36 -15.28 -0.79 -9.68
N SER A 37 -14.51 -0.73 -8.59
CA SER A 37 -15.03 -0.30 -7.29
C SER A 37 -14.02 0.43 -6.41
N ALA A 38 -12.75 0.56 -6.82
CA ALA A 38 -11.74 1.28 -6.06
C ALA A 38 -12.21 2.69 -5.69
N GLN A 39 -12.28 3.01 -4.40
CA GLN A 39 -12.67 4.35 -3.92
C GLN A 39 -11.52 5.35 -4.06
N CYS A 40 -10.28 4.89 -3.87
CA CYS A 40 -9.09 5.68 -4.16
C CYS A 40 -8.08 4.78 -4.88
N ALA A 41 -7.40 5.31 -5.87
CA ALA A 41 -6.38 4.60 -6.61
C ALA A 41 -5.22 5.50 -7.01
N LEU A 42 -4.03 4.92 -7.12
CA LEU A 42 -2.86 5.60 -7.65
C LEU A 42 -1.98 4.60 -8.38
N LEU A 43 -1.46 5.00 -9.53
CA LEU A 43 -0.36 4.33 -10.22
C LEU A 43 0.78 5.32 -10.37
N GLY A 44 1.99 4.92 -10.00
CA GLY A 44 3.15 5.81 -10.07
C GLY A 44 4.44 5.06 -10.42
N ASP A 45 5.36 5.79 -11.01
CA ASP A 45 6.73 5.31 -11.30
C ASP A 45 7.53 5.26 -9.99
N MET A 46 8.06 4.09 -9.68
CA MET A 46 8.75 3.80 -8.42
C MET A 46 10.09 4.56 -8.31
N GLY A 47 10.76 4.78 -9.43
CA GLY A 47 12.08 5.41 -9.46
C GLY A 47 12.03 6.92 -9.25
N SER A 48 11.12 7.60 -9.97
CA SER A 48 10.99 9.06 -9.94
C SER A 48 9.93 9.57 -8.95
N GLY A 49 9.03 8.70 -8.47
CA GLY A 49 7.89 9.09 -7.66
C GLY A 49 6.78 9.81 -8.46
N ARG A 50 6.87 9.82 -9.81
CA ARG A 50 5.89 10.46 -10.67
C ARG A 50 4.58 9.69 -10.67
N ILE A 51 3.47 10.38 -10.37
CA ILE A 51 2.13 9.84 -10.48
C ILE A 51 1.73 9.78 -11.97
N LEU A 52 1.36 8.61 -12.46
CA LEU A 52 0.93 8.36 -13.84
C LEU A 52 -0.59 8.38 -13.95
N PHE A 53 -1.30 7.93 -12.92
CA PHE A 53 -2.76 7.92 -12.82
C PHE A 53 -3.18 8.04 -11.36
N ASN A 54 -4.32 8.69 -11.11
CA ASN A 54 -4.93 8.68 -9.77
C ASN A 54 -6.44 8.92 -9.81
N ILE A 55 -7.13 8.36 -8.80
CA ILE A 55 -8.50 8.67 -8.41
C ILE A 55 -8.45 8.95 -6.90
N ASP A 56 -8.90 10.13 -6.48
CA ASP A 56 -9.00 10.55 -5.08
C ASP A 56 -7.76 10.19 -4.21
N ALA A 57 -6.56 10.24 -4.82
CA ALA A 57 -5.32 9.74 -4.21
C ALA A 57 -4.92 10.47 -2.92
N TYR A 58 -5.51 11.62 -2.61
CA TYR A 58 -5.26 12.43 -1.41
C TYR A 58 -6.36 12.31 -0.36
N SER A 59 -7.45 11.57 -0.63
CA SER A 59 -8.53 11.33 0.32
C SER A 59 -8.09 10.35 1.41
N ARG A 60 -8.35 10.70 2.68
CA ARG A 60 -8.02 9.85 3.82
C ARG A 60 -8.88 8.61 3.84
N ARG A 61 -8.25 7.46 4.06
CA ARG A 61 -8.88 6.14 4.17
C ARG A 61 -8.22 5.34 5.28
N GLU A 62 -8.93 4.36 5.82
CA GLU A 62 -8.31 3.35 6.68
C GLU A 62 -7.37 2.47 5.85
N PRO A 63 -6.12 2.29 6.30
CA PRO A 63 -5.13 1.50 5.57
C PRO A 63 -5.32 -0.02 5.72
N ALA A 64 -6.06 -0.48 6.73
CA ALA A 64 -6.03 -1.88 7.13
C ALA A 64 -4.58 -2.40 7.25
N SER A 65 -4.31 -3.65 6.85
CA SER A 65 -2.97 -4.25 6.92
C SER A 65 -1.91 -3.62 5.99
N LEU A 66 -2.25 -2.62 5.17
CA LEU A 66 -1.23 -1.82 4.46
C LEU A 66 -0.33 -1.04 5.45
N THR A 67 -0.80 -0.81 6.68
CA THR A 67 -0.01 -0.29 7.81
C THR A 67 1.31 -1.04 7.97
N LYS A 68 1.32 -2.36 7.74
CA LYS A 68 2.50 -3.22 7.90
C LYS A 68 3.64 -2.90 6.94
N ILE A 69 3.36 -2.16 5.86
CA ILE A 69 4.40 -1.62 4.97
C ILE A 69 5.35 -0.71 5.77
N MET A 70 4.80 0.18 6.62
CA MET A 70 5.63 1.04 7.49
C MET A 70 6.29 0.24 8.61
N THR A 71 5.61 -0.72 9.19
CA THR A 71 6.18 -1.58 10.24
C THR A 71 7.39 -2.37 9.74
N LEU A 72 7.28 -2.98 8.55
CA LEU A 72 8.37 -3.69 7.90
C LEU A 72 9.50 -2.75 7.49
N LEU A 73 9.18 -1.56 6.96
CA LEU A 73 10.18 -0.55 6.58
C LEU A 73 11.04 -0.16 7.79
N LEU A 74 10.44 0.21 8.91
CA LEU A 74 11.19 0.62 10.10
C LEU A 74 12.04 -0.52 10.69
N ALA A 75 11.56 -1.76 10.63
CA ALA A 75 12.32 -2.91 11.08
C ALA A 75 13.53 -3.17 10.16
N VAL A 76 13.35 -3.05 8.85
CA VAL A 76 14.43 -3.18 7.86
C VAL A 76 15.46 -2.07 8.04
N GLU A 77 15.03 -0.81 8.21
CA GLU A 77 15.91 0.33 8.48
C GLU A 77 16.73 0.11 9.77
N ALA A 78 16.11 -0.44 10.84
CA ALA A 78 16.82 -0.76 12.07
C ALA A 78 17.89 -1.86 11.88
N ILE A 79 17.60 -2.85 11.06
CA ILE A 79 18.55 -3.91 10.69
C ILE A 79 19.72 -3.33 9.88
N GLU A 80 19.44 -2.51 8.89
CA GLU A 80 20.47 -1.89 8.05
C GLU A 80 21.34 -0.89 8.82
N ALA A 81 20.76 -0.22 9.83
CA ALA A 81 21.49 0.64 10.76
C ALA A 81 22.32 -0.16 11.81
N GLY A 82 22.19 -1.49 11.86
CA GLY A 82 22.89 -2.35 12.81
C GLY A 82 22.37 -2.24 14.25
N THR A 83 21.18 -1.66 14.46
CA THR A 83 20.53 -1.56 15.78
C THR A 83 19.68 -2.78 16.11
N ALA A 84 19.41 -3.64 15.11
CA ALA A 84 18.78 -4.94 15.25
C ALA A 84 19.42 -5.93 14.27
N SER A 85 19.25 -7.23 14.51
CA SER A 85 19.71 -8.30 13.61
C SER A 85 18.53 -9.18 13.21
N PRO A 86 18.47 -9.67 11.96
CA PRO A 86 17.49 -10.69 11.59
C PRO A 86 17.55 -11.95 12.45
N ASP A 87 18.70 -12.23 13.05
CA ASP A 87 18.96 -13.41 13.87
C ASP A 87 18.72 -13.16 15.38
N ASP A 88 18.28 -11.94 15.77
CA ASP A 88 17.87 -11.67 17.15
C ASP A 88 16.72 -12.59 17.55
N MET A 89 16.89 -13.27 18.69
CA MET A 89 15.83 -14.11 19.26
C MET A 89 14.93 -13.25 20.15
N VAL A 90 13.67 -13.10 19.73
CA VAL A 90 12.69 -12.21 20.36
C VAL A 90 11.62 -13.04 21.05
N THR A 91 11.39 -12.78 22.33
CA THR A 91 10.33 -13.44 23.11
C THR A 91 9.08 -12.55 23.13
N ALA A 92 7.95 -13.09 22.73
CA ALA A 92 6.67 -12.40 22.75
C ALA A 92 6.26 -12.04 24.18
N SER A 93 6.08 -10.75 24.44
CA SER A 93 5.63 -10.22 25.72
C SER A 93 4.12 -10.39 25.91
N ALA A 94 3.60 -9.97 27.06
CA ALA A 94 2.16 -9.89 27.28
C ALA A 94 1.45 -8.88 26.38
N ALA A 95 2.18 -7.90 25.80
CA ALA A 95 1.64 -6.88 24.94
C ALA A 95 1.48 -7.35 23.47
N CYS A 96 1.97 -8.52 23.09
CA CYS A 96 1.89 -9.01 21.71
C CYS A 96 0.44 -9.03 21.16
N LYS A 97 -0.57 -9.23 21.99
CA LYS A 97 -2.00 -9.24 21.62
C LYS A 97 -2.71 -7.90 21.84
N THR A 98 -1.99 -6.83 22.19
CA THR A 98 -2.61 -5.52 22.45
C THR A 98 -3.30 -4.97 21.19
N GLY A 99 -4.56 -4.55 21.34
CA GLY A 99 -5.36 -3.95 20.25
C GLY A 99 -5.78 -4.93 19.16
N LEU A 100 -5.72 -6.26 19.41
CA LEU A 100 -6.12 -7.28 18.46
C LEU A 100 -7.51 -7.82 18.75
N GLU A 101 -8.27 -8.05 17.69
CA GLU A 101 -9.56 -8.75 17.72
C GLU A 101 -9.34 -10.25 17.54
N HIS A 102 -10.29 -11.06 18.00
CA HIS A 102 -10.17 -12.52 18.04
C HIS A 102 -9.98 -13.16 16.65
N ASP A 103 -10.58 -12.58 15.62
CA ASP A 103 -10.60 -13.06 14.23
C ASP A 103 -9.62 -12.30 13.33
N SER A 104 -8.76 -11.46 13.90
CA SER A 104 -7.75 -10.71 13.14
C SER A 104 -6.63 -11.63 12.63
N SER A 105 -5.95 -11.20 11.55
CA SER A 105 -4.85 -11.96 10.94
C SER A 105 -3.76 -12.31 11.95
N THR A 106 -3.37 -13.59 12.03
CA THR A 106 -2.47 -14.14 13.04
C THR A 106 -1.57 -15.23 12.46
N ALA A 107 -0.38 -15.39 13.01
CA ALA A 107 0.47 -16.55 12.85
C ALA A 107 0.42 -17.46 14.10
N TYR A 108 -0.54 -17.18 15.00
CA TYR A 108 -0.74 -17.93 16.27
C TYR A 108 0.47 -17.87 17.20
N ILE A 109 1.12 -16.71 17.29
CA ILE A 109 2.22 -16.47 18.21
C ILE A 109 1.65 -16.04 19.55
N ASP A 110 1.98 -16.78 20.61
CA ASP A 110 1.50 -16.50 21.96
C ASP A 110 2.59 -15.94 22.88
N ARG A 111 2.16 -15.36 24.00
CA ARG A 111 3.07 -14.86 25.03
C ARG A 111 4.05 -15.93 25.49
N GLY A 112 5.33 -15.60 25.49
CA GLY A 112 6.41 -16.50 25.90
C GLY A 112 7.02 -17.30 24.76
N GLU A 113 6.41 -17.29 23.58
CA GLU A 113 7.02 -17.88 22.40
C GLU A 113 8.22 -17.03 21.95
N THR A 114 9.31 -17.71 21.59
CA THR A 114 10.57 -17.07 21.16
C THR A 114 10.86 -17.43 19.72
N MET A 115 10.98 -16.42 18.86
CA MET A 115 11.25 -16.54 17.42
C MET A 115 12.40 -15.64 17.00
N SER A 116 13.02 -15.92 15.86
CA SER A 116 13.93 -14.96 15.23
C SER A 116 13.18 -13.73 14.72
N LEU A 117 13.83 -12.56 14.74
CA LEU A 117 13.27 -11.35 14.10
C LEU A 117 12.98 -11.61 12.62
N ARG A 118 13.78 -12.41 11.95
CA ARG A 118 13.55 -12.86 10.57
C ARG A 118 12.20 -13.56 10.42
N ASP A 119 11.91 -14.56 11.26
CA ASP A 119 10.65 -15.31 11.22
C ASP A 119 9.45 -14.39 11.51
N LEU A 120 9.59 -13.46 12.48
CA LEU A 120 8.57 -12.45 12.78
C LEU A 120 8.28 -11.53 11.59
N LEU A 121 9.32 -11.08 10.86
CA LEU A 121 9.15 -10.25 9.65
C LEU A 121 8.39 -11.01 8.57
N TYR A 122 8.67 -12.31 8.36
CA TYR A 122 7.90 -13.13 7.41
C TYR A 122 6.47 -13.38 7.89
N CYS A 123 6.23 -13.57 9.19
CA CYS A 123 4.87 -13.65 9.74
C CYS A 123 4.07 -12.35 9.44
N ALA A 124 4.67 -11.19 9.63
CA ALA A 124 4.02 -9.91 9.34
C ALA A 124 3.78 -9.69 7.83
N ALA A 125 4.75 -10.07 6.99
CA ALA A 125 4.68 -9.85 5.55
C ALA A 125 3.69 -10.78 4.84
N LEU A 126 3.76 -12.11 5.08
CA LEU A 126 3.02 -13.14 4.37
C LEU A 126 1.66 -13.43 5.02
N ALA A 127 1.67 -13.88 6.27
CA ALA A 127 0.45 -14.20 7.01
C ALA A 127 -0.28 -12.95 7.53
N SER A 128 0.30 -11.76 7.31
CA SER A 128 -0.26 -10.50 7.83
C SER A 128 -0.47 -10.52 9.35
N ALA A 129 0.34 -11.28 10.10
CA ALA A 129 0.19 -11.50 11.53
C ALA A 129 0.29 -10.20 12.32
N ASN A 130 -0.78 -9.83 13.02
CA ASN A 130 -0.88 -8.59 13.77
C ASN A 130 0.01 -8.62 15.02
N GLU A 131 0.02 -9.74 15.74
CA GLU A 131 0.87 -9.93 16.91
C GLU A 131 2.35 -9.86 16.57
N ALA A 132 2.76 -10.35 15.40
CA ALA A 132 4.15 -10.23 14.96
C ALA A 132 4.57 -8.76 14.81
N CYS A 133 3.67 -7.87 14.36
CA CYS A 133 3.94 -6.44 14.27
C CYS A 133 4.16 -5.81 15.65
N ASN A 134 3.37 -6.18 16.65
CA ASN A 134 3.54 -5.72 18.03
C ASN A 134 4.87 -6.20 18.63
N ILE A 135 5.24 -7.48 18.39
CA ILE A 135 6.50 -8.05 18.87
C ILE A 135 7.70 -7.34 18.22
N ILE A 136 7.65 -7.13 16.90
CA ILE A 136 8.66 -6.37 16.17
C ILE A 136 8.80 -4.96 16.75
N ALA A 137 7.67 -4.29 17.00
CA ALA A 137 7.64 -2.93 17.52
C ALA A 137 8.29 -2.82 18.91
N GLU A 138 7.98 -3.74 19.83
CA GLU A 138 8.60 -3.79 21.15
C GLU A 138 10.10 -4.05 21.06
N HIS A 139 10.52 -4.97 20.19
CA HIS A 139 11.94 -5.29 20.03
C HIS A 139 12.74 -4.09 19.49
N ILE A 140 12.22 -3.40 18.45
CA ILE A 140 12.93 -2.31 17.77
C ILE A 140 12.92 -1.01 18.58
N SER A 141 11.86 -0.73 19.34
CA SER A 141 11.66 0.58 19.99
C SER A 141 11.43 0.49 21.51
N GLY A 142 11.47 -0.69 22.09
CA GLY A 142 11.24 -0.91 23.52
C GLY A 142 9.77 -0.88 23.94
N SER A 143 8.86 -0.35 23.10
CA SER A 143 7.42 -0.40 23.31
C SER A 143 6.65 -0.17 22.01
N ILE A 144 5.39 -0.65 21.97
CA ILE A 144 4.47 -0.41 20.85
C ILE A 144 4.24 1.10 20.63
N SER A 145 4.04 1.87 21.70
CA SER A 145 3.81 3.32 21.60
C SER A 145 5.02 4.06 21.02
N ALA A 146 6.23 3.76 21.47
CA ALA A 146 7.44 4.38 20.93
C ALA A 146 7.66 4.02 19.46
N PHE A 147 7.28 2.81 19.05
CA PHE A 147 7.34 2.41 17.65
C PHE A 147 6.31 3.16 16.79
N VAL A 148 5.07 3.34 17.28
CA VAL A 148 4.02 4.12 16.59
C VAL A 148 4.44 5.59 16.44
N GLU A 149 5.08 6.18 17.45
CA GLU A 149 5.67 7.52 17.33
C GLU A 149 6.72 7.59 16.21
N ARG A 150 7.59 6.57 16.10
CA ARG A 150 8.55 6.47 14.99
C ARG A 150 7.88 6.29 13.64
N MET A 151 6.79 5.49 13.55
CA MET A 151 6.00 5.35 12.30
C MET A 151 5.50 6.73 11.84
N ASN A 152 4.94 7.54 12.74
CA ASN A 152 4.44 8.87 12.42
C ASN A 152 5.56 9.85 12.06
N ALA A 153 6.68 9.82 12.78
CA ALA A 153 7.86 10.62 12.45
C ALA A 153 8.40 10.28 11.06
N ARG A 154 8.53 8.97 10.75
CA ARG A 154 9.03 8.53 9.45
C ARG A 154 8.06 8.86 8.31
N ALA A 155 6.75 8.75 8.54
CA ALA A 155 5.74 9.20 7.58
C ALA A 155 5.89 10.70 7.27
N ALA A 156 6.10 11.53 8.27
CA ALA A 156 6.34 12.97 8.10
C ALA A 156 7.63 13.26 7.30
N GLU A 157 8.73 12.55 7.57
CA GLU A 157 9.99 12.65 6.81
C GLU A 157 9.81 12.28 5.33
N LEU A 158 8.98 11.29 5.03
CA LEU A 158 8.62 10.89 3.67
C LEU A 158 7.63 11.85 2.99
N GLY A 159 7.17 12.89 3.68
CA GLY A 159 6.19 13.86 3.17
C GLY A 159 4.77 13.32 3.11
N CYS A 160 4.42 12.36 3.96
CA CYS A 160 3.09 11.76 4.07
C CYS A 160 2.18 12.63 4.97
N SER A 161 1.63 13.70 4.41
CA SER A 161 0.84 14.69 5.16
C SER A 161 -0.61 14.25 5.46
N GLY A 162 -1.09 13.23 4.80
CA GLY A 162 -2.43 12.66 4.96
C GLY A 162 -2.45 11.35 5.77
N THR A 163 -1.36 11.00 6.46
CA THR A 163 -1.20 9.73 7.17
C THR A 163 -1.00 9.94 8.66
N HIS A 164 -1.66 9.10 9.46
CA HIS A 164 -1.41 8.96 10.89
C HIS A 164 -1.62 7.50 11.30
N PHE A 165 -0.63 6.95 11.98
CA PHE A 165 -0.65 5.60 12.53
C PHE A 165 -1.01 5.63 14.01
N ALA A 166 -2.03 4.85 14.42
CA ALA A 166 -2.42 4.65 15.81
C ALA A 166 -1.94 3.28 16.37
N ASN A 167 -1.58 2.36 15.47
CA ASN A 167 -1.09 1.02 15.80
C ASN A 167 -0.12 0.50 14.74
N THR A 168 0.47 -0.67 15.00
CA THR A 168 1.53 -1.28 14.18
C THR A 168 1.00 -2.17 13.05
N HIS A 169 -0.28 -2.52 13.07
CA HIS A 169 -0.85 -3.64 12.29
C HIS A 169 -2.00 -3.27 11.37
N GLY A 170 -2.74 -2.19 11.66
CA GLY A 170 -3.83 -1.71 10.83
C GLY A 170 -5.23 -2.10 11.26
N MET A 171 -5.43 -2.49 12.53
CA MET A 171 -6.77 -2.62 13.10
C MET A 171 -7.43 -1.24 13.18
N PRO A 172 -8.76 -1.17 13.04
CA PRO A 172 -9.48 0.10 13.00
C PRO A 172 -9.26 0.97 14.24
N ASP A 173 -9.04 2.26 14.02
CA ASP A 173 -8.98 3.31 15.04
C ASP A 173 -9.33 4.64 14.34
N ASP A 174 -10.08 5.51 14.99
CA ASP A 174 -10.52 6.78 14.38
C ASP A 174 -9.36 7.70 14.00
N ASN A 175 -8.18 7.53 14.63
CA ASN A 175 -6.96 8.25 14.31
C ASN A 175 -6.01 7.46 13.41
N HIS A 176 -6.45 6.32 12.84
CA HIS A 176 -5.62 5.48 11.99
C HIS A 176 -6.03 5.62 10.53
N TYR A 177 -5.31 6.44 9.76
CA TYR A 177 -5.65 6.74 8.38
C TYR A 177 -4.41 6.98 7.51
N THR A 178 -4.59 6.81 6.22
CA THR A 178 -3.60 7.11 5.17
C THR A 178 -4.28 7.66 3.91
N THR A 179 -3.51 7.95 2.88
CA THR A 179 -3.97 8.24 1.52
C THR A 179 -3.28 7.32 0.52
N ALA A 180 -3.87 7.12 -0.66
CA ALA A 180 -3.21 6.32 -1.70
C ALA A 180 -1.84 6.90 -2.09
N ARG A 181 -1.73 8.24 -2.10
CA ARG A 181 -0.46 8.93 -2.37
C ARG A 181 0.58 8.68 -1.28
N ASP A 182 0.20 8.73 -0.02
CA ASP A 182 1.15 8.58 1.07
C ASP A 182 1.64 7.14 1.20
N ILE A 183 0.73 6.15 1.08
CA ILE A 183 1.15 4.74 1.10
C ILE A 183 2.02 4.38 -0.12
N PHE A 184 1.80 5.03 -1.27
CA PHE A 184 2.68 4.94 -2.43
C PHE A 184 4.10 5.40 -2.09
N LEU A 185 4.27 6.52 -1.41
CA LEU A 185 5.60 7.02 -1.00
C LEU A 185 6.29 6.07 -0.04
N ILE A 186 5.56 5.57 0.97
CA ILE A 186 6.09 4.61 1.94
C ILE A 186 6.52 3.31 1.21
N ALA A 187 5.71 2.84 0.26
CA ALA A 187 6.03 1.67 -0.53
C ALA A 187 7.23 1.89 -1.46
N CYS A 188 7.35 3.06 -2.09
CA CYS A 188 8.53 3.43 -2.88
C CYS A 188 9.81 3.40 -2.04
N GLU A 189 9.76 3.94 -0.82
CA GLU A 189 10.91 3.88 0.09
C GLU A 189 11.23 2.44 0.46
N GLY A 190 10.22 1.65 0.88
CA GLY A 190 10.42 0.24 1.23
C GLY A 190 11.10 -0.55 0.11
N MET A 191 10.66 -0.37 -1.14
CA MET A 191 11.23 -1.09 -2.29
C MET A 191 12.68 -0.71 -2.63
N ARG A 192 13.24 0.35 -2.06
CA ARG A 192 14.68 0.67 -2.16
C ARG A 192 15.54 -0.24 -1.28
N HIS A 193 14.97 -0.84 -0.26
CA HIS A 193 15.64 -1.73 0.67
C HIS A 193 15.54 -3.18 0.20
N ARG A 194 16.67 -3.81 -0.05
CA ARG A 194 16.71 -5.19 -0.57
C ARG A 194 15.97 -6.19 0.32
N LEU A 195 16.14 -6.09 1.64
CA LEU A 195 15.48 -6.99 2.58
C LEU A 195 13.95 -6.79 2.54
N PHE A 196 13.48 -5.54 2.48
CA PHE A 196 12.06 -5.27 2.35
C PHE A 196 11.48 -5.91 1.08
N ALA A 197 12.12 -5.69 -0.07
CA ALA A 197 11.68 -6.28 -1.35
C ALA A 197 11.67 -7.82 -1.29
N GLN A 198 12.63 -8.45 -0.61
CA GLN A 198 12.66 -9.89 -0.40
C GLN A 198 11.47 -10.38 0.46
N LEU A 199 11.15 -9.68 1.54
CA LEU A 199 10.03 -10.02 2.43
C LEU A 199 8.70 -9.95 1.69
N VAL A 200 8.40 -8.83 1.04
CA VAL A 200 7.10 -8.60 0.40
C VAL A 200 6.92 -9.34 -0.93
N GLY A 201 8.01 -9.75 -1.57
CA GLY A 201 8.01 -10.56 -2.80
C GLY A 201 8.04 -12.06 -2.55
N CYS A 202 8.15 -12.50 -1.30
CA CYS A 202 8.18 -13.90 -0.95
C CYS A 202 6.78 -14.53 -1.09
N ARG A 203 6.71 -15.70 -1.74
CA ARG A 203 5.44 -16.43 -1.96
C ARG A 203 5.11 -17.35 -0.81
N GLU A 204 6.11 -18.07 -0.34
CA GLU A 204 6.03 -19.03 0.75
C GLU A 204 7.30 -18.97 1.61
N TYR A 205 7.14 -19.11 2.91
CA TYR A 205 8.24 -19.19 3.85
C TYR A 205 7.91 -20.15 4.97
N THR A 206 8.86 -21.00 5.34
CA THR A 206 8.73 -21.90 6.49
C THR A 206 9.57 -21.36 7.64
N THR A 207 8.93 -21.04 8.77
CA THR A 207 9.62 -20.56 9.97
C THR A 207 10.40 -21.72 10.63
N SER A 208 11.33 -21.38 11.50
CA SER A 208 11.89 -22.36 12.44
C SER A 208 10.83 -22.84 13.42
N ALA A 209 11.01 -24.05 13.96
CA ALA A 209 10.27 -24.48 15.15
C ALA A 209 10.71 -23.64 16.37
N THR A 210 9.77 -23.37 17.27
CA THR A 210 10.00 -22.55 18.47
C THR A 210 9.91 -23.38 19.74
N ASN A 211 10.04 -22.74 20.91
CA ASN A 211 9.79 -23.38 22.22
C ASN A 211 8.31 -23.73 22.44
N ASP A 212 7.39 -23.25 21.62
CA ASP A 212 5.92 -23.37 21.80
C ASP A 212 5.20 -23.98 20.62
N SER A 213 5.80 -23.94 19.42
CA SER A 213 5.14 -24.35 18.18
C SER A 213 6.10 -25.04 17.20
N PRO A 214 5.61 -26.00 16.39
CA PRO A 214 6.35 -26.51 15.25
C PRO A 214 6.58 -25.40 14.21
N ALA A 215 7.42 -25.69 13.21
CA ALA A 215 7.59 -24.80 12.05
C ALA A 215 6.25 -24.51 11.39
N ARG A 216 6.05 -23.23 11.01
CA ARG A 216 4.85 -22.76 10.31
C ARG A 216 5.17 -22.54 8.83
N VAL A 217 4.30 -23.00 7.95
CA VAL A 217 4.33 -22.64 6.54
C VAL A 217 3.47 -21.39 6.37
N LEU A 218 4.07 -20.32 5.89
CA LEU A 218 3.45 -19.02 5.67
C LEU A 218 3.30 -18.81 4.17
N GLU A 219 2.10 -18.51 3.70
CA GLU A 219 1.80 -18.22 2.30
C GLU A 219 1.43 -16.75 2.12
N SER A 220 1.86 -16.15 1.00
CA SER A 220 1.51 -14.78 0.69
C SER A 220 0.04 -14.64 0.33
N SER A 221 -0.62 -13.64 0.90
CA SER A 221 -1.99 -13.25 0.53
C SER A 221 -2.08 -12.48 -0.80
N ASN A 222 -0.95 -12.13 -1.42
CA ASN A 222 -0.94 -11.35 -2.66
C ASN A 222 -1.10 -12.26 -3.89
N ALA A 223 -2.32 -12.36 -4.42
CA ALA A 223 -2.63 -13.18 -5.58
C ALA A 223 -1.93 -12.76 -6.88
N LEU A 224 -1.36 -11.56 -6.97
CA LEU A 224 -0.59 -11.14 -8.15
C LEU A 224 0.76 -11.87 -8.26
N ILE A 225 1.31 -12.33 -7.15
CA ILE A 225 2.61 -13.03 -7.10
C ILE A 225 2.47 -14.53 -6.83
N THR A 226 1.31 -15.00 -6.36
CA THR A 226 1.13 -16.37 -5.88
C THR A 226 0.12 -17.11 -6.77
N PRO A 227 0.57 -18.00 -7.69
CA PRO A 227 -0.32 -18.72 -8.61
C PRO A 227 -1.38 -19.57 -7.91
N ASP A 228 -1.01 -20.18 -6.77
CA ASP A 228 -1.87 -21.06 -5.98
C ASP A 228 -2.48 -20.34 -4.76
N SER A 229 -2.64 -19.01 -4.86
CA SER A 229 -3.18 -18.19 -3.79
C SER A 229 -4.55 -18.71 -3.32
N PRO A 230 -4.80 -18.76 -2.00
CA PRO A 230 -6.13 -19.06 -1.48
C PRO A 230 -7.19 -18.05 -1.94
N TYR A 231 -6.78 -16.86 -2.38
CA TYR A 231 -7.67 -15.84 -2.91
C TYR A 231 -8.09 -16.13 -4.36
N SER A 232 -7.14 -16.38 -5.30
CA SER A 232 -7.45 -16.77 -6.67
C SER A 232 -6.19 -16.93 -7.53
N ASP A 233 -6.17 -17.86 -8.47
CA ASP A 233 -5.16 -18.00 -9.52
C ASP A 233 -5.40 -17.03 -10.72
N LYS A 234 -6.56 -16.35 -10.74
CA LYS A 234 -6.97 -15.44 -11.82
C LYS A 234 -6.10 -14.19 -11.95
N TYR A 235 -5.41 -13.79 -10.88
CA TYR A 235 -4.80 -12.46 -10.77
C TYR A 235 -3.28 -12.45 -10.95
N VAL A 236 -2.63 -13.60 -11.16
CA VAL A 236 -1.17 -13.63 -11.35
C VAL A 236 -0.76 -12.67 -12.46
N TYR A 237 0.16 -11.74 -12.13
CA TYR A 237 0.56 -10.68 -13.05
C TYR A 237 2.05 -10.74 -13.38
N PRO A 238 2.44 -10.77 -14.68
CA PRO A 238 3.84 -10.84 -15.08
C PRO A 238 4.66 -9.66 -14.57
N GLY A 239 5.74 -9.95 -13.84
CA GLY A 239 6.63 -8.94 -13.28
C GLY A 239 6.18 -8.40 -11.92
N ALA A 240 5.08 -8.89 -11.33
CA ALA A 240 4.68 -8.54 -9.98
C ALA A 240 5.71 -9.05 -8.95
N VAL A 241 6.12 -8.16 -8.01
CA VAL A 241 7.18 -8.42 -7.02
C VAL A 241 6.76 -8.07 -5.58
N GLY A 242 5.51 -7.90 -5.32
CA GLY A 242 4.93 -7.59 -3.99
C GLY A 242 3.72 -6.67 -4.16
N ILE A 243 3.18 -6.01 -3.11
CA ILE A 243 3.76 -5.71 -1.79
C ILE A 243 2.85 -6.24 -0.67
N LYS A 244 1.60 -5.72 -0.54
CA LYS A 244 0.73 -6.03 0.61
C LYS A 244 -0.75 -5.89 0.29
N THR A 245 -1.54 -6.82 0.82
CA THR A 245 -3.01 -6.78 0.88
C THR A 245 -3.48 -6.20 2.21
N GLY A 246 -4.70 -5.70 2.24
CA GLY A 246 -5.37 -5.26 3.46
C GLY A 246 -6.88 -5.39 3.37
N TYR A 247 -7.52 -5.71 4.49
CA TYR A 247 -8.98 -5.75 4.60
C TYR A 247 -9.41 -5.48 6.04
N THR A 248 -10.41 -4.65 6.20
CA THR A 248 -11.32 -4.57 7.33
C THR A 248 -12.70 -4.20 6.77
N GLU A 249 -13.80 -4.43 7.50
CA GLU A 249 -15.12 -4.03 7.02
C GLU A 249 -15.21 -2.53 6.67
N LYS A 250 -14.51 -1.69 7.43
CA LYS A 250 -14.51 -0.23 7.23
C LYS A 250 -13.57 0.22 6.12
N ALA A 251 -12.43 -0.45 5.94
CA ALA A 251 -11.46 -0.12 4.89
C ALA A 251 -11.85 -0.64 3.51
N GLY A 252 -12.63 -1.71 3.42
CA GLY A 252 -12.82 -2.49 2.20
C GLY A 252 -11.55 -3.25 1.82
N TYR A 253 -11.50 -3.79 0.62
CA TYR A 253 -10.31 -4.47 0.10
C TYR A 253 -9.29 -3.47 -0.40
N CYS A 254 -8.07 -3.58 0.11
CA CYS A 254 -6.95 -2.69 -0.20
C CYS A 254 -5.77 -3.50 -0.74
N LEU A 255 -5.03 -2.93 -1.69
CA LEU A 255 -3.86 -3.56 -2.29
C LEU A 255 -2.80 -2.53 -2.66
N VAL A 256 -1.55 -2.83 -2.31
CA VAL A 256 -0.38 -2.16 -2.86
C VAL A 256 0.44 -3.19 -3.61
N SER A 257 0.72 -2.94 -4.88
CA SER A 257 1.46 -3.86 -5.74
C SER A 257 2.60 -3.16 -6.47
N ALA A 258 3.77 -3.79 -6.50
CA ALA A 258 4.90 -3.36 -7.32
C ALA A 258 5.08 -4.31 -8.50
N VAL A 259 5.34 -3.74 -9.67
CA VAL A 259 5.65 -4.49 -10.90
C VAL A 259 6.93 -3.95 -11.51
N GLN A 260 7.82 -4.86 -11.89
CA GLN A 260 9.09 -4.59 -12.56
C GLN A 260 9.14 -5.40 -13.85
N ARG A 261 8.96 -4.75 -14.98
CA ARG A 261 8.94 -5.39 -16.30
C ARG A 261 9.43 -4.44 -17.39
N ASP A 262 10.27 -4.92 -18.28
CA ASP A 262 10.75 -4.21 -19.48
C ASP A 262 11.37 -2.82 -19.17
N GLY A 263 12.00 -2.68 -18.00
CA GLY A 263 12.59 -1.43 -17.52
C GLY A 263 11.59 -0.44 -16.91
N VAL A 264 10.29 -0.74 -16.96
CA VAL A 264 9.24 0.02 -16.27
C VAL A 264 9.06 -0.55 -14.86
N ASN A 265 9.19 0.30 -13.84
CA ASN A 265 9.06 -0.06 -12.43
C ASN A 265 7.96 0.81 -11.81
N VAL A 266 6.82 0.21 -11.50
CA VAL A 266 5.65 0.94 -11.03
C VAL A 266 5.08 0.35 -9.76
N ILE A 267 4.42 1.20 -8.98
CA ILE A 267 3.58 0.80 -7.85
C ILE A 267 2.15 1.25 -8.12
N ALA A 268 1.22 0.31 -7.98
CA ALA A 268 -0.21 0.55 -7.95
C ALA A 268 -0.72 0.46 -6.52
N VAL A 269 -1.58 1.40 -6.14
CA VAL A 269 -2.29 1.45 -4.85
C VAL A 269 -3.77 1.48 -5.14
N VAL A 270 -4.53 0.57 -4.53
CA VAL A 270 -5.99 0.53 -4.56
C VAL A 270 -6.50 0.49 -3.13
N LEU A 271 -7.42 1.42 -2.77
CA LEU A 271 -8.03 1.49 -1.45
C LEU A 271 -9.56 1.45 -1.57
N GLY A 272 -10.20 0.74 -0.66
CA GLY A 272 -11.64 0.74 -0.51
C GLY A 272 -12.39 0.07 -1.66
N ALA A 273 -11.82 -0.97 -2.23
CA ALA A 273 -12.48 -1.76 -3.26
C ALA A 273 -13.48 -2.76 -2.65
N ASP A 274 -14.47 -3.16 -3.44
CA ASP A 274 -15.39 -4.23 -3.10
C ASP A 274 -14.76 -5.62 -3.32
N GLY A 275 -15.45 -6.67 -2.86
CA GLY A 275 -15.05 -8.04 -3.10
C GLY A 275 -16.06 -9.04 -2.56
N ASP A 276 -16.00 -10.25 -3.10
CA ASP A 276 -16.77 -11.41 -2.66
C ASP A 276 -15.82 -12.57 -2.33
N ALA A 277 -15.53 -12.70 -1.03
CA ALA A 277 -14.63 -13.73 -0.53
C ALA A 277 -15.17 -15.16 -0.78
N ALA A 278 -16.49 -15.34 -0.79
CA ALA A 278 -17.10 -16.66 -1.03
C ALA A 278 -16.85 -17.14 -2.47
N ASN A 279 -16.85 -16.22 -3.43
CA ASN A 279 -16.57 -16.49 -4.84
C ASN A 279 -15.11 -16.22 -5.24
N LYS A 280 -14.27 -15.84 -4.31
CA LYS A 280 -12.86 -15.44 -4.55
C LYS A 280 -12.73 -14.33 -5.61
N GLU A 281 -13.64 -13.38 -5.58
CA GLU A 281 -13.64 -12.21 -6.44
C GLU A 281 -13.29 -10.97 -5.62
N PHE A 282 -12.17 -10.32 -5.96
CA PHE A 282 -11.65 -9.17 -5.23
C PHE A 282 -11.34 -8.07 -6.23
N ASP A 283 -12.12 -7.01 -6.19
CA ASP A 283 -11.96 -5.90 -7.12
C ASP A 283 -10.64 -5.14 -6.91
N SER A 284 -10.06 -5.21 -5.70
CA SER A 284 -8.72 -4.64 -5.47
C SER A 284 -7.65 -5.25 -6.37
N PHE A 285 -7.71 -6.57 -6.65
CA PHE A 285 -6.82 -7.21 -7.63
C PHE A 285 -7.22 -6.86 -9.05
N ALA A 286 -8.52 -6.92 -9.39
CA ALA A 286 -9.01 -6.63 -10.73
C ALA A 286 -8.68 -5.19 -11.16
N ASP A 287 -8.92 -4.21 -10.28
CA ASP A 287 -8.61 -2.80 -10.50
C ASP A 287 -7.10 -2.57 -10.63
N THR A 288 -6.30 -3.28 -9.82
CA THR A 288 -4.84 -3.23 -9.94
C THR A 288 -4.37 -3.77 -11.29
N VAL A 289 -4.90 -4.90 -11.77
CA VAL A 289 -4.58 -5.44 -13.10
C VAL A 289 -4.96 -4.43 -14.19
N THR A 290 -6.15 -3.83 -14.11
CA THR A 290 -6.59 -2.78 -15.05
C THR A 290 -5.63 -1.59 -15.09
N LEU A 291 -5.14 -1.11 -13.93
CA LEU A 291 -4.15 -0.04 -13.86
C LEU A 291 -2.81 -0.43 -14.50
N LEU A 292 -2.36 -1.65 -14.24
CA LEU A 292 -1.10 -2.16 -14.75
C LEU A 292 -1.15 -2.40 -16.26
N ASP A 293 -2.23 -2.99 -16.79
CA ASP A 293 -2.42 -3.19 -18.22
C ASP A 293 -2.41 -1.84 -18.94
N TRP A 294 -3.20 -0.88 -18.45
CA TRP A 294 -3.18 0.49 -19.00
C TRP A 294 -1.76 1.10 -18.95
N CYS A 295 -1.01 0.89 -17.88
CA CYS A 295 0.36 1.38 -17.77
C CYS A 295 1.25 0.82 -18.89
N PHE A 296 1.27 -0.49 -19.06
CA PHE A 296 2.16 -1.15 -20.02
C PHE A 296 1.71 -0.98 -21.48
N GLU A 297 0.46 -0.62 -21.72
CA GLU A 297 -0.03 -0.20 -23.05
C GLU A 297 0.40 1.23 -23.41
N ASN A 298 0.52 2.12 -22.42
CA ASN A 298 0.73 3.55 -22.66
C ASN A 298 2.15 4.04 -22.32
N TYR A 299 2.93 3.30 -21.52
CA TYR A 299 4.27 3.70 -21.07
C TYR A 299 5.30 2.64 -21.41
N SER A 300 6.47 3.11 -21.86
CA SER A 300 7.65 2.27 -22.10
C SER A 300 8.92 2.99 -21.63
N TYR A 301 9.90 2.23 -21.14
CA TYR A 301 11.21 2.77 -20.82
C TYR A 301 12.02 2.99 -22.10
N ARG A 302 12.59 4.18 -22.26
CA ARG A 302 13.56 4.48 -23.32
C ARG A 302 14.81 5.11 -22.73
N SER A 303 15.97 4.51 -22.96
CA SER A 303 17.24 5.17 -22.66
C SER A 303 17.48 6.28 -23.69
N ILE A 304 17.62 7.52 -23.21
CA ILE A 304 17.89 8.70 -24.05
C ILE A 304 19.40 8.91 -24.23
N VAL A 305 20.22 8.27 -23.37
CA VAL A 305 21.68 8.37 -23.40
C VAL A 305 22.25 6.98 -23.60
N GLU A 306 22.93 6.74 -24.74
CA GLU A 306 23.73 5.55 -24.91
C GLU A 306 24.91 5.62 -23.92
N ARG A 307 25.12 4.55 -23.16
CA ARG A 307 26.34 4.42 -22.36
C ARG A 307 27.49 4.28 -23.33
N GLY A 308 28.29 5.35 -23.46
CA GLY A 308 29.54 5.33 -24.18
C GLY A 308 30.61 4.45 -23.50
#